data_3e80905e651197ae47764b5f903cf6ce
#
_entry.id   3e80905e651197ae47764b5f903cf6ce
#
_cell.length_a   1.000
_cell.length_b   1.000
_cell.length_c   1.000
_cell.angle_alpha   90.00
_cell.angle_beta   90.00
_cell.angle_gamma   90.00
#
_symmetry.space_group_name_H-M   'P 1'
#
loop_
_entity.id
_entity.type
_entity.pdbx_description
1 polymer ?
#
loop_
_entity_poly.entity_id
_entity_poly.type
_entity_poly.pdbx_seq_one_letter_code
_entity_poly.pdbx_strand_id
1 'polypeptide(L)'
;MKKILVSTLLLVISLVSYAAIQSGEAEITFENTLHNFGTFSESSPKVTCTFKFKNTGDGPLVIHQAIASCGCTVPQYPKEPIKPGESGQITVIYNGAGKFPGHFKKSITIRSNGKNEMTRLYIEGDMLPKDAR
;
A
#
# COMPACT_ATOMS: atom_id res chain seq x y z
N MET A 1 -1.32 -58.36 10.42
CA MET A 1 -2.23 -57.57 9.61
C MET A 1 -2.66 -56.28 10.30
N LYS A 2 -3.08 -56.28 11.55
CA LYS A 2 -3.50 -55.02 12.24
C LYS A 2 -2.38 -53.98 12.39
N LYS A 3 -1.12 -54.38 12.52
CA LYS A 3 0.02 -53.43 12.65
C LYS A 3 0.36 -52.70 11.36
N ILE A 4 0.09 -53.27 10.19
CA ILE A 4 0.36 -52.66 8.87
C ILE A 4 -0.69 -51.60 8.55
N LEU A 5 -1.95 -51.81 8.93
CA LEU A 5 -3.04 -50.88 8.72
C LEU A 5 -2.89 -49.58 9.53
N VAL A 6 -2.38 -49.68 10.77
CA VAL A 6 -2.11 -48.53 11.63
C VAL A 6 -0.92 -47.71 11.09
N SER A 7 0.09 -48.37 10.56
CA SER A 7 1.27 -47.72 9.98
C SER A 7 0.94 -46.94 8.72
N THR A 8 0.07 -47.47 7.83
CA THR A 8 -0.35 -46.78 6.62
C THR A 8 -1.27 -45.61 6.92
N LEU A 9 -2.12 -45.71 7.94
CA LEU A 9 -2.99 -44.62 8.35
C LEU A 9 -2.21 -43.44 8.92
N LEU A 10 -1.18 -43.66 9.71
CA LEU A 10 -0.29 -42.65 10.25
C LEU A 10 0.52 -41.95 9.16
N LEU A 11 0.91 -42.67 8.11
CA LEU A 11 1.64 -42.07 6.98
C LEU A 11 0.77 -41.11 6.15
N VAL A 12 -0.51 -41.46 5.97
CA VAL A 12 -1.47 -40.62 5.24
C VAL A 12 -1.78 -39.31 6.00
N ILE A 13 -1.90 -39.39 7.33
CA ILE A 13 -2.17 -38.25 8.18
C ILE A 13 -0.96 -37.27 8.17
N SER A 14 0.25 -37.76 8.12
CA SER A 14 1.45 -36.91 8.06
C SER A 14 1.59 -36.18 6.72
N LEU A 15 1.14 -36.75 5.62
CA LEU A 15 1.16 -36.12 4.29
C LEU A 15 0.16 -34.99 4.16
N VAL A 16 -1.00 -35.09 4.82
CA VAL A 16 -2.02 -34.04 4.79
C VAL A 16 -1.58 -32.79 5.57
N SER A 17 -0.78 -32.98 6.63
CA SER A 17 -0.28 -31.86 7.43
C SER A 17 0.79 -31.03 6.72
N TYR A 18 1.50 -31.58 5.75
CA TYR A 18 2.54 -30.87 5.00
C TYR A 18 1.98 -29.90 3.95
N ALA A 19 0.76 -30.13 3.46
CA ALA A 19 0.15 -29.27 2.46
C ALA A 19 -0.35 -27.93 3.00
N ALA A 20 -0.41 -27.75 4.33
CA ALA A 20 -0.96 -26.57 4.98
C ALA A 20 0.09 -25.45 5.24
N ILE A 21 1.37 -25.65 4.89
CA ILE A 21 2.45 -24.72 5.24
C ILE A 21 2.96 -23.91 4.04
N GLN A 22 2.32 -24.00 2.90
CA GLN A 22 2.69 -23.14 1.77
C GLN A 22 1.99 -21.78 1.93
N SER A 23 2.65 -20.84 2.64
CA SER A 23 2.26 -19.44 2.60
C SER A 23 2.54 -18.92 1.19
N GLY A 24 1.51 -18.54 0.45
CA GLY A 24 1.64 -17.91 -0.84
C GLY A 24 2.34 -16.54 -0.74
N GLU A 25 2.63 -15.95 -1.87
CA GLU A 25 3.27 -14.65 -1.98
C GLU A 25 2.20 -13.54 -1.99
N ALA A 26 2.43 -12.49 -1.21
CA ALA A 26 1.58 -11.31 -1.21
C ALA A 26 1.73 -10.52 -2.51
N GLU A 27 0.71 -9.77 -2.88
CA GLU A 27 0.74 -8.86 -4.02
C GLU A 27 -0.12 -7.63 -3.72
N ILE A 28 0.45 -6.46 -3.87
CA ILE A 28 -0.28 -5.20 -3.68
C ILE A 28 -0.77 -4.67 -5.04
N THR A 29 -2.07 -4.42 -5.14
CA THR A 29 -2.68 -3.85 -6.34
C THR A 29 -3.45 -2.59 -5.97
N PHE A 30 -3.01 -1.45 -6.48
CA PHE A 30 -3.66 -0.17 -6.27
C PHE A 30 -4.76 0.06 -7.30
N GLU A 31 -5.86 0.67 -6.88
CA GLU A 31 -6.93 1.11 -7.81
C GLU A 31 -6.42 2.23 -8.73
N ASN A 32 -5.68 3.18 -8.15
CA ASN A 32 -5.05 4.29 -8.86
C ASN A 32 -3.67 4.56 -8.24
N THR A 33 -2.72 4.95 -9.05
CA THR A 33 -1.37 5.31 -8.62
C THR A 33 -1.06 6.80 -8.75
N LEU A 34 -2.01 7.56 -9.29
CA LEU A 34 -1.92 9.01 -9.43
C LEU A 34 -3.17 9.67 -8.87
N HIS A 35 -2.99 10.69 -8.04
CA HIS A 35 -4.08 11.55 -7.57
C HIS A 35 -3.80 13.01 -7.94
N ASN A 36 -4.75 13.63 -8.62
CA ASN A 36 -4.68 15.05 -8.95
C ASN A 36 -5.65 15.83 -8.05
N PHE A 37 -5.10 16.72 -7.22
CA PHE A 37 -5.91 17.57 -6.34
C PHE A 37 -6.63 18.70 -7.07
N GLY A 38 -6.30 18.93 -8.35
CA GLY A 38 -6.79 20.09 -9.06
C GLY A 38 -6.18 21.38 -8.49
N THR A 39 -6.98 22.46 -8.51
CA THR A 39 -6.56 23.77 -8.00
C THR A 39 -7.01 23.94 -6.55
N PHE A 40 -6.14 24.54 -5.73
CA PHE A 40 -6.44 24.93 -4.35
C PHE A 40 -5.61 26.17 -3.99
N SER A 41 -6.05 26.90 -2.96
CA SER A 41 -5.41 28.16 -2.58
C SER A 41 -4.27 27.97 -1.60
N GLU A 42 -3.21 28.78 -1.70
CA GLU A 42 -2.17 28.84 -0.69
C GLU A 42 -2.66 29.32 0.68
N SER A 43 -3.86 29.91 0.76
CA SER A 43 -4.49 30.23 2.04
C SER A 43 -5.08 29.01 2.76
N SER A 44 -5.28 27.91 2.03
CA SER A 44 -5.66 26.60 2.55
C SER A 44 -4.74 25.55 1.92
N PRO A 45 -3.44 25.55 2.30
CA PRO A 45 -2.41 24.85 1.54
C PRO A 45 -2.32 23.34 1.81
N LYS A 46 -3.10 22.81 2.75
CA LYS A 46 -3.08 21.40 3.10
C LYS A 46 -4.20 20.65 2.38
N VAL A 47 -3.81 19.64 1.61
CA VAL A 47 -4.74 18.75 0.89
C VAL A 47 -4.41 17.30 1.19
N THR A 48 -5.45 16.46 1.21
CA THR A 48 -5.35 15.05 1.61
C THR A 48 -6.02 14.18 0.56
N CYS A 49 -5.40 13.05 0.26
CA CYS A 49 -6.01 12.02 -0.58
C CYS A 49 -5.74 10.63 -0.03
N THR A 50 -6.44 9.65 -0.59
CA THR A 50 -6.33 8.25 -0.20
C THR A 50 -6.13 7.39 -1.43
N PHE A 51 -5.11 6.52 -1.39
CA PHE A 51 -4.87 5.50 -2.40
C PHE A 51 -5.36 4.15 -1.85
N LYS A 52 -6.39 3.61 -2.46
CA LYS A 52 -6.94 2.31 -2.08
C LYS A 52 -6.17 1.19 -2.77
N PHE A 53 -5.92 0.12 -2.04
CA PHE A 53 -5.26 -1.07 -2.58
C PHE A 53 -5.92 -2.34 -2.04
N LYS A 54 -5.61 -3.44 -2.69
CA LYS A 54 -6.03 -4.78 -2.29
C LYS A 54 -4.83 -5.71 -2.29
N ASN A 55 -4.78 -6.62 -1.33
CA ASN A 55 -3.86 -7.76 -1.39
C ASN A 55 -4.44 -8.79 -2.36
N THR A 56 -3.92 -8.83 -3.56
CA THR A 56 -4.34 -9.74 -4.63
C THR A 56 -3.51 -11.02 -4.67
N GLY A 57 -2.59 -11.18 -3.73
CA GLY A 57 -1.75 -12.38 -3.59
C GLY A 57 -2.38 -13.43 -2.68
N ASP A 58 -1.62 -14.47 -2.41
CA ASP A 58 -2.02 -15.63 -1.62
C ASP A 58 -1.42 -15.64 -0.21
N GLY A 59 -0.54 -14.70 0.10
CA GLY A 59 0.11 -14.55 1.41
C GLY A 59 -0.19 -13.21 2.06
N PRO A 60 0.12 -13.05 3.37
CA PRO A 60 -0.11 -11.79 4.07
C PRO A 60 0.78 -10.68 3.52
N LEU A 61 0.18 -9.52 3.27
CA LEU A 61 0.87 -8.33 2.78
C LEU A 61 1.31 -7.46 3.95
N VAL A 62 2.60 -7.15 4.01
CA VAL A 62 3.17 -6.23 5.00
C VAL A 62 3.80 -5.05 4.26
N ILE A 63 3.35 -3.84 4.59
CA ILE A 63 3.96 -2.62 4.09
C ILE A 63 5.09 -2.25 5.05
N HIS A 64 6.31 -2.17 4.54
CA HIS A 64 7.51 -1.87 5.33
C HIS A 64 7.74 -0.37 5.48
N GLN A 65 7.56 0.37 4.38
CA GLN A 65 7.83 1.80 4.32
C GLN A 65 6.96 2.50 3.30
N ALA A 66 6.70 3.79 3.56
CA ALA A 66 6.17 4.73 2.59
C ALA A 66 7.07 5.97 2.63
N ILE A 67 7.82 6.21 1.56
CA ILE A 67 8.84 7.25 1.49
C ILE A 67 8.39 8.33 0.51
N ALA A 68 8.16 9.54 1.01
CA ALA A 68 7.85 10.70 0.17
C ALA A 68 9.12 11.36 -0.36
N SER A 69 9.05 11.91 -1.58
CA SER A 69 10.15 12.64 -2.21
C SER A 69 10.42 14.01 -1.58
N CYS A 70 9.53 14.48 -0.71
CA CYS A 70 9.57 15.81 -0.09
C CYS A 70 9.02 15.72 1.33
N GLY A 71 9.61 16.47 2.28
CA GLY A 71 9.08 16.61 3.63
C GLY A 71 7.71 17.29 3.70
N CYS A 72 7.27 17.90 2.61
CA CYS A 72 5.94 18.51 2.45
C CYS A 72 4.82 17.47 2.27
N THR A 73 5.17 16.21 2.07
CA THR A 73 4.26 15.11 1.80
C THR A 73 4.42 14.06 2.88
N VAL A 74 3.32 13.74 3.56
CA VAL A 74 3.32 12.78 4.68
C VAL A 74 2.39 11.62 4.36
N PRO A 75 2.93 10.44 4.04
CA PRO A 75 2.13 9.23 3.84
C PRO A 75 1.87 8.52 5.17
N GLN A 76 0.66 7.95 5.28
CA GLN A 76 0.27 7.08 6.39
C GLN A 76 -0.21 5.76 5.82
N TYR A 77 0.23 4.66 6.41
CA TYR A 77 -0.07 3.32 5.92
C TYR A 77 -0.38 2.34 7.05
N PRO A 78 -1.10 1.24 6.77
CA PRO A 78 -1.40 0.23 7.78
C PRO A 78 -0.12 -0.44 8.28
N LYS A 79 0.02 -0.60 9.59
CA LYS A 79 1.16 -1.26 10.23
C LYS A 79 0.96 -2.76 10.39
N GLU A 80 -0.31 -3.20 10.37
CA GLU A 80 -0.67 -4.60 10.52
C GLU A 80 -0.69 -5.32 9.18
N PRO A 81 -0.42 -6.64 9.15
CA PRO A 81 -0.53 -7.42 7.92
C PRO A 81 -1.94 -7.39 7.34
N ILE A 82 -2.01 -7.32 6.01
CA ILE A 82 -3.27 -7.34 5.26
C ILE A 82 -3.42 -8.73 4.64
N LYS A 83 -4.48 -9.45 5.04
CA LYS A 83 -4.73 -10.82 4.59
C LYS A 83 -5.04 -10.88 3.09
N PRO A 84 -4.80 -12.03 2.43
CA PRO A 84 -5.21 -12.23 1.04
C PRO A 84 -6.68 -11.87 0.82
N GLY A 85 -6.94 -11.07 -0.21
CA GLY A 85 -8.28 -10.61 -0.55
C GLY A 85 -8.77 -9.40 0.24
N GLU A 86 -8.10 -9.00 1.30
CA GLU A 86 -8.44 -7.79 2.06
C GLU A 86 -7.88 -6.52 1.40
N SER A 87 -8.54 -5.42 1.68
CA SER A 87 -8.19 -4.10 1.18
C SER A 87 -7.61 -3.22 2.28
N GLY A 88 -6.83 -2.24 1.87
CA GLY A 88 -6.28 -1.22 2.75
C GLY A 88 -6.16 0.11 2.01
N GLN A 89 -5.60 1.09 2.67
CA GLN A 89 -5.42 2.42 2.07
C GLN A 89 -4.15 3.10 2.56
N ILE A 90 -3.55 3.89 1.68
CA ILE A 90 -2.48 4.82 2.00
C ILE A 90 -3.09 6.22 1.99
N THR A 91 -3.01 6.91 3.11
CA THR A 91 -3.46 8.30 3.21
C THR A 91 -2.26 9.22 3.02
N VAL A 92 -2.37 10.19 2.11
CA VAL A 92 -1.28 11.12 1.79
C VAL A 92 -1.73 12.54 2.04
N ILE A 93 -0.97 13.25 2.87
CA ILE A 93 -1.20 14.66 3.19
C ILE A 93 -0.10 15.47 2.52
N TYR A 94 -0.47 16.41 1.67
CA TYR A 94 0.43 17.41 1.11
C TYR A 94 0.19 18.74 1.79
N ASN A 95 1.27 19.36 2.28
CA ASN A 95 1.23 20.68 2.88
C ASN A 95 2.07 21.66 2.04
N GLY A 96 1.39 22.52 1.31
CA GLY A 96 2.01 23.54 0.48
C GLY A 96 2.41 24.83 1.21
N ALA A 97 2.28 24.88 2.54
CA ALA A 97 2.69 26.04 3.32
C ALA A 97 4.19 26.34 3.12
N GLY A 98 4.49 27.58 2.83
CA GLY A 98 5.87 28.02 2.55
C GLY A 98 6.41 27.62 1.19
N LYS A 99 5.62 26.96 0.35
CA LYS A 99 5.95 26.64 -1.03
C LYS A 99 5.47 27.75 -1.96
N PHE A 100 6.17 27.91 -3.09
CA PHE A 100 5.72 28.84 -4.12
C PHE A 100 4.44 28.29 -4.78
N PRO A 101 3.45 29.18 -5.06
CA PRO A 101 2.29 28.80 -5.87
C PRO A 101 2.71 28.22 -7.23
N GLY A 102 1.90 27.35 -7.77
CA GLY A 102 2.10 26.73 -9.07
C GLY A 102 1.86 25.24 -9.06
N HIS A 103 2.19 24.61 -10.16
CA HIS A 103 2.06 23.17 -10.33
C HIS A 103 3.11 22.41 -9.53
N PHE A 104 2.68 21.33 -8.90
CA PHE A 104 3.59 20.39 -8.24
C PHE A 104 3.26 18.94 -8.60
N LYS A 105 4.26 18.10 -8.56
CA LYS A 105 4.12 16.65 -8.63
C LYS A 105 5.13 16.01 -7.69
N LYS A 106 4.64 15.15 -6.79
CA LYS A 106 5.46 14.48 -5.78
C LYS A 106 5.23 12.98 -5.86
N SER A 107 6.24 12.21 -5.52
CA SER A 107 6.16 10.75 -5.48
C SER A 107 6.21 10.21 -4.06
N ILE A 108 5.53 9.10 -3.85
CA ILE A 108 5.60 8.31 -2.64
C ILE A 108 5.97 6.89 -3.05
N THR A 109 7.07 6.37 -2.51
CA THR A 109 7.51 5.01 -2.76
C THR A 109 7.01 4.10 -1.66
N ILE A 110 6.21 3.12 -2.03
CA ILE A 110 5.67 2.10 -1.11
C ILE A 110 6.54 0.85 -1.22
N ARG A 111 7.11 0.42 -0.09
CA ARG A 111 7.86 -0.82 0.01
C ARG A 111 7.06 -1.86 0.78
N SER A 112 6.99 -3.07 0.24
CA SER A 112 6.26 -4.18 0.84
C SER A 112 6.97 -5.51 0.62
N ASN A 113 6.45 -6.56 1.25
CA ASN A 113 6.89 -7.94 1.04
C ASN A 113 6.22 -8.60 -0.18
N GLY A 114 5.43 -7.84 -0.96
CA GLY A 114 4.73 -8.37 -2.12
C GLY A 114 5.66 -8.65 -3.31
N LYS A 115 5.12 -9.28 -4.35
CA LYS A 115 5.81 -9.55 -5.63
C LYS A 115 6.45 -8.28 -6.19
N ASN A 116 5.73 -7.17 -6.10
CA ASN A 116 6.24 -5.84 -6.41
C ASN A 116 6.79 -5.26 -5.11
N GLU A 117 8.08 -5.43 -4.85
CA GLU A 117 8.73 -4.92 -3.64
C GLU A 117 8.60 -3.40 -3.50
N MET A 118 8.51 -2.69 -4.62
CA MET A 118 8.34 -1.25 -4.70
C MET A 118 7.22 -0.86 -5.64
N THR A 119 6.34 0.05 -5.18
CA THR A 119 5.33 0.70 -6.00
C THR A 119 5.40 2.20 -5.77
N ARG A 120 5.39 2.99 -6.84
CA ARG A 120 5.35 4.45 -6.74
C ARG A 120 3.95 4.98 -6.93
N LEU A 121 3.56 5.84 -5.99
CA LEU A 121 2.34 6.64 -6.08
C LEU A 121 2.74 8.08 -6.39
N TYR A 122 1.86 8.80 -7.06
CA TYR A 122 2.09 10.20 -7.41
C TYR A 122 0.91 11.05 -6.97
N ILE A 123 1.22 12.22 -6.46
CA ILE A 123 0.26 13.29 -6.24
C ILE A 123 0.66 14.49 -7.08
N GLU A 124 -0.31 15.21 -7.61
CA GLU A 124 -0.09 16.46 -8.33
C GLU A 124 -1.24 17.44 -8.09
N GLY A 125 -1.00 18.69 -8.36
CA GLY A 125 -2.00 19.73 -8.23
C GLY A 125 -1.43 21.09 -8.56
N ASP A 126 -2.28 22.11 -8.50
CA ASP A 126 -1.94 23.49 -8.78
C ASP A 126 -2.35 24.36 -7.60
N MET A 127 -1.36 24.85 -6.85
CA MET A 127 -1.61 25.77 -5.75
C MET A 127 -1.66 27.21 -6.29
N LEU A 128 -2.80 27.87 -6.07
CA LEU A 128 -3.01 29.24 -6.51
C LEU A 128 -2.56 30.23 -5.45
N PRO A 129 -2.05 31.43 -5.86
CA PRO A 129 -1.75 32.50 -4.92
C PRO A 129 -2.98 32.95 -4.14
N LYS A 130 -2.78 33.49 -2.94
CA LYS A 130 -3.87 34.02 -2.09
C LYS A 130 -4.78 34.99 -2.79
N ASP A 131 -4.20 35.83 -3.66
CA ASP A 131 -4.91 36.90 -4.36
C ASP A 131 -5.43 36.48 -5.74
N ALA A 132 -5.29 35.19 -6.10
CA ALA A 132 -5.86 34.66 -7.33
C ALA A 132 -7.39 34.59 -7.24
N ARG A 133 -8.08 35.24 -8.16
CA ARG A 133 -9.56 35.31 -8.26
C ARG A 133 -10.05 34.59 -9.50
#